data_72d7f6f015b508a156673a7aa730c8f3
#
_entry.id   72d7f6f015b508a156673a7aa730c8f3
#
_cell.length_a   1.000
_cell.length_b   1.000
_cell.length_c   1.000
_cell.angle_alpha   90.00
_cell.angle_beta   90.00
_cell.angle_gamma   90.00
#
_symmetry.space_group_name_H-M   'P 1'
#
loop_
_entity.id
_entity.type
_entity.pdbx_description
1 polymer ?
#
loop_
_entity_poly.entity_id
_entity_poly.type
_entity_poly.pdbx_seq_one_letter_code
_entity_poly.pdbx_strand_id
1 'polypeptide(L)'
;YSGYAGGKTKNPTYYQVITGKTGHAETVEVIYDPEVIDFATLIEVFFDSHDPTLLNQQGPDRGTQYRSVAFYQNESEKKIIEDHISKLTKEKTYSKKIVTEVKPLSKFYYAENYHQDYEKNNPNDLYILNVSKPRLNKFKVTSPELLKKEQH
;
A
#
# COMPACT_ATOMS: atom_id res chain seq x y z
N TYR A 1 9.03 -0.40 -5.43
CA TYR A 1 9.72 -1.52 -4.78
C TYR A 1 8.84 -2.12 -3.68
N SER A 2 8.82 -3.45 -3.62
CA SER A 2 8.19 -4.18 -2.52
C SER A 2 9.15 -4.33 -1.35
N GLY A 3 8.63 -4.28 -0.12
CA GLY A 3 9.46 -4.39 1.07
C GLY A 3 8.68 -4.48 2.37
N TYR A 4 9.38 -4.18 3.45
CA TYR A 4 8.89 -4.31 4.82
C TYR A 4 9.26 -3.07 5.63
N ALA A 5 8.32 -2.55 6.39
CA ALA A 5 8.53 -1.39 7.25
C ALA A 5 7.63 -1.40 8.50
N GLY A 6 7.97 -0.59 9.48
CA GLY A 6 7.18 -0.37 10.69
C GLY A 6 7.42 -1.36 11.83
N GLY A 7 8.24 -2.38 11.64
CA GLY A 7 8.58 -3.37 12.65
C GLY A 7 9.92 -3.14 13.33
N LYS A 8 10.30 -4.09 14.19
CA LYS A 8 11.52 -4.00 15.01
C LYS A 8 12.64 -4.92 14.51
N THR A 9 12.33 -5.97 13.77
CA THR A 9 13.32 -6.93 13.27
C THR A 9 14.21 -6.25 12.22
N LYS A 10 15.52 -6.31 12.41
CA LYS A 10 16.48 -5.81 11.44
C LYS A 10 16.69 -6.80 10.31
N ASN A 11 16.79 -6.31 9.08
CA ASN A 11 16.99 -7.13 7.88
C ASN A 11 16.04 -8.35 7.82
N PRO A 12 14.71 -8.12 7.91
CA PRO A 12 13.76 -9.21 7.95
C PRO A 12 13.74 -9.96 6.62
N THR A 13 13.52 -11.28 6.70
CA THR A 13 13.21 -12.10 5.53
C THR A 13 11.71 -12.24 5.36
N TYR A 14 11.28 -12.60 4.14
CA TYR A 14 9.87 -12.91 3.87
C TYR A 14 9.29 -13.94 4.86
N TYR A 15 10.03 -15.02 5.11
CA TYR A 15 9.58 -16.07 6.02
C TYR A 15 9.43 -15.58 7.47
N GLN A 16 10.24 -14.63 7.91
CA GLN A 16 10.08 -14.00 9.22
C GLN A 16 8.85 -13.10 9.25
N VAL A 17 8.63 -12.30 8.21
CA VAL A 17 7.50 -11.35 8.13
C VAL A 17 6.17 -12.08 8.12
N ILE A 18 6.03 -13.18 7.37
CA ILE A 18 4.78 -13.95 7.30
C ILE A 18 4.37 -14.60 8.63
N THR A 19 5.28 -14.72 9.60
CA THR A 19 4.95 -15.18 10.95
C THR A 19 4.12 -14.15 11.73
N GLY A 20 4.08 -12.89 11.29
CA GLY A 20 3.45 -11.78 12.00
C GLY A 20 4.22 -11.31 13.25
N LYS A 21 5.41 -11.86 13.53
CA LYS A 21 6.18 -11.59 14.77
C LYS A 21 7.20 -10.47 14.62
N THR A 22 7.53 -10.05 13.41
CA THR A 22 8.52 -8.98 13.16
C THR A 22 7.99 -7.58 13.47
N GLY A 23 6.67 -7.41 13.51
CA GLY A 23 6.00 -6.11 13.58
C GLY A 23 5.99 -5.34 12.27
N HIS A 24 6.66 -5.83 11.22
CA HIS A 24 6.64 -5.19 9.92
C HIS A 24 5.30 -5.37 9.20
N ALA A 25 4.92 -4.35 8.43
CA ALA A 25 3.92 -4.46 7.38
C ALA A 25 4.60 -4.71 6.03
N GLU A 26 3.95 -5.51 5.18
CA GLU A 26 4.29 -5.55 3.76
C GLU A 26 3.98 -4.19 3.15
N THR A 27 4.98 -3.57 2.54
CA THR A 27 4.97 -2.15 2.20
C THR A 27 5.49 -1.96 0.79
N VAL A 28 4.98 -0.95 0.10
CA VAL A 28 5.47 -0.50 -1.20
C VAL A 28 6.16 0.84 -1.04
N GLU A 29 7.39 0.93 -1.55
CA GLU A 29 8.10 2.20 -1.72
C GLU A 29 7.88 2.70 -3.14
N VAL A 30 7.43 3.93 -3.27
CA VAL A 30 7.27 4.62 -4.56
C VAL A 30 8.29 5.75 -4.65
N ILE A 31 9.22 5.62 -5.60
CA ILE A 31 10.13 6.70 -5.98
C ILE A 31 9.46 7.47 -7.11
N TYR A 32 9.25 8.76 -6.93
CA TYR A 32 8.48 9.58 -7.85
C TYR A 32 9.11 10.94 -8.09
N ASP A 33 8.78 11.54 -9.23
CA ASP A 33 9.12 12.91 -9.57
C ASP A 33 7.99 13.84 -9.12
N PRO A 34 8.23 14.74 -8.15
CA PRO A 34 7.18 15.62 -7.63
C PRO A 34 6.68 16.66 -8.64
N GLU A 35 7.41 16.89 -9.74
CA GLU A 35 6.93 17.72 -10.86
C GLU A 35 5.92 16.98 -11.76
N VAL A 36 5.90 15.66 -11.71
CA VAL A 36 5.00 14.80 -12.51
C VAL A 36 3.78 14.37 -11.71
N ILE A 37 3.98 13.98 -10.45
CA ILE A 37 2.92 13.55 -9.54
C ILE A 37 3.25 14.00 -8.11
N ASP A 38 2.30 14.52 -7.39
CA ASP A 38 2.51 14.97 -6.01
C ASP A 38 2.19 13.87 -4.99
N PHE A 39 2.61 14.10 -3.75
CA PHE A 39 2.39 13.17 -2.64
C PHE A 39 0.89 12.99 -2.33
N ALA A 40 0.11 14.05 -2.43
CA ALA A 40 -1.33 13.99 -2.18
C ALA A 40 -2.04 13.05 -3.16
N THR A 41 -1.66 13.09 -4.44
CA THR A 41 -2.16 12.16 -5.46
C THR A 41 -1.76 10.72 -5.19
N LEU A 42 -0.52 10.48 -4.74
CA LEU A 42 -0.07 9.14 -4.34
C LEU A 42 -0.86 8.60 -3.15
N ILE A 43 -1.21 9.44 -2.19
CA ILE A 43 -2.07 9.07 -1.05
C ILE A 43 -3.48 8.72 -1.51
N GLU A 44 -4.04 9.47 -2.46
CA GLU A 44 -5.33 9.14 -3.07
C GLU A 44 -5.28 7.76 -3.74
N VAL A 45 -4.26 7.48 -4.56
CA VAL A 45 -4.04 6.16 -5.16
C VAL A 45 -3.95 5.06 -4.11
N PHE A 46 -3.21 5.30 -3.03
CA PHE A 46 -3.07 4.35 -1.93
C PHE A 46 -4.43 3.96 -1.34
N PHE A 47 -5.27 4.94 -0.99
CA PHE A 47 -6.59 4.68 -0.43
C PHE A 47 -7.56 4.04 -1.43
N ASP A 48 -7.48 4.39 -2.71
CA ASP A 48 -8.32 3.81 -3.76
C ASP A 48 -7.90 2.38 -4.13
N SER A 49 -6.65 1.98 -3.83
CA SER A 49 -6.08 0.69 -4.21
C SER A 49 -6.40 -0.46 -3.25
N HIS A 50 -6.92 -0.19 -2.06
CA HIS A 50 -7.20 -1.21 -1.04
C HIS A 50 -8.40 -0.81 -0.18
N ASP A 51 -8.85 -1.69 0.72
CA ASP A 51 -9.89 -1.39 1.70
C ASP A 51 -9.26 -0.94 3.03
N PRO A 52 -9.27 0.37 3.34
CA PRO A 52 -8.63 0.91 4.54
C PRO A 52 -9.43 0.69 5.82
N THR A 53 -10.56 0.00 5.73
CA THR A 53 -11.43 -0.32 6.89
C THR A 53 -11.21 -1.71 7.47
N LEU A 54 -10.35 -2.52 6.82
CA LEU A 54 -10.05 -3.88 7.26
C LEU A 54 -8.88 -3.89 8.23
N LEU A 55 -9.14 -4.29 9.48
CA LEU A 55 -8.09 -4.39 10.50
C LEU A 55 -7.24 -5.64 10.26
N ASN A 56 -5.92 -5.44 10.12
CA ASN A 56 -4.93 -6.51 9.94
C ASN A 56 -5.31 -7.51 8.85
N GLN A 57 -5.85 -7.00 7.76
CA GLN A 57 -6.34 -7.83 6.66
C GLN A 57 -6.36 -7.03 5.36
N GLN A 58 -6.10 -7.69 4.24
CA GLN A 58 -6.39 -7.16 2.92
C GLN A 58 -6.80 -8.30 1.98
N GLY A 59 -8.04 -8.23 1.44
CA GLY A 59 -8.60 -9.32 0.65
C GLY A 59 -8.57 -10.64 1.43
N PRO A 60 -7.98 -11.72 0.87
CA PRO A 60 -7.88 -13.02 1.54
C PRO A 60 -6.76 -13.08 2.58
N ASP A 61 -5.83 -12.11 2.59
CA ASP A 61 -4.64 -12.13 3.43
C ASP A 61 -4.95 -11.59 4.82
N ARG A 62 -4.63 -12.35 5.85
CA ARG A 62 -4.89 -12.02 7.26
C ARG A 62 -3.61 -12.06 8.07
N GLY A 63 -3.43 -11.04 8.90
CA GLY A 63 -2.28 -10.88 9.80
C GLY A 63 -1.84 -9.43 9.88
N THR A 64 -1.09 -9.09 10.95
CA THR A 64 -0.59 -7.72 11.16
C THR A 64 0.31 -7.23 10.04
N GLN A 65 0.99 -8.14 9.33
CA GLN A 65 1.82 -7.83 8.17
C GLN A 65 1.01 -7.31 6.96
N TYR A 66 -0.30 -7.53 6.92
CA TYR A 66 -1.21 -7.04 5.86
C TYR A 66 -2.05 -5.85 6.30
N ARG A 67 -1.71 -5.22 7.43
CA ARG A 67 -2.44 -4.06 7.92
C ARG A 67 -2.28 -2.85 6.99
N SER A 68 -3.30 -2.00 6.98
CA SER A 68 -3.23 -0.72 6.29
C SER A 68 -2.40 0.27 7.10
N VAL A 69 -1.31 0.75 6.54
CA VAL A 69 -0.46 1.77 7.14
C VAL A 69 0.14 2.69 6.07
N ALA A 70 0.10 3.99 6.34
CA ALA A 70 0.76 5.01 5.54
C ALA A 70 1.94 5.58 6.34
N PHE A 71 3.13 5.47 5.79
CA PHE A 71 4.36 6.00 6.39
C PHE A 71 4.66 7.39 5.85
N TYR A 72 5.05 8.30 6.74
CA TYR A 72 5.48 9.65 6.39
C TYR A 72 6.95 9.89 6.78
N GLN A 73 7.60 10.80 6.08
CA GLN A 73 8.99 11.18 6.33
C GLN A 73 9.12 12.57 6.99
N ASN A 74 8.06 13.38 6.93
CA ASN A 74 8.03 14.73 7.51
C ASN A 74 6.59 15.12 7.89
N GLU A 75 6.44 16.24 8.59
CA GLU A 75 5.15 16.72 9.09
C GLU A 75 4.20 17.14 7.95
N SER A 76 4.72 17.61 6.82
CA SER A 76 3.90 17.94 5.65
C SER A 76 3.22 16.70 5.08
N GLU A 77 3.95 15.61 4.90
CA GLU A 77 3.40 14.33 4.46
C GLU A 77 2.38 13.77 5.46
N LYS A 78 2.69 13.83 6.76
CA LYS A 78 1.75 13.43 7.83
C LYS A 78 0.43 14.17 7.71
N LYS A 79 0.49 15.49 7.56
CA LYS A 79 -0.69 16.33 7.43
C LYS A 79 -1.52 15.97 6.20
N ILE A 80 -0.89 15.74 5.06
CA ILE A 80 -1.57 15.33 3.82
C ILE A 80 -2.33 14.01 4.03
N ILE A 81 -1.71 13.02 4.68
CA ILE A 81 -2.35 11.73 4.97
C ILE A 81 -3.56 11.93 5.90
N GLU A 82 -3.38 12.66 6.99
CA GLU A 82 -4.44 12.90 7.99
C GLU A 82 -5.60 13.70 7.40
N ASP A 83 -5.32 14.71 6.58
CA ASP A 83 -6.34 15.52 5.90
C ASP A 83 -7.14 14.65 4.91
N HIS A 84 -6.50 13.73 4.20
CA HIS A 84 -7.18 12.83 3.28
C HIS A 84 -8.10 11.84 4.02
N ILE A 85 -7.64 11.26 5.13
CA ILE A 85 -8.47 10.41 6.00
C ILE A 85 -9.68 11.19 6.53
N SER A 86 -9.48 12.42 6.97
CA SER A 86 -10.55 13.29 7.43
C SER A 86 -11.58 13.58 6.34
N LYS A 87 -11.12 13.84 5.13
CA LYS A 87 -11.99 14.06 3.96
C LYS A 87 -12.84 12.82 3.68
N LEU A 88 -12.23 11.64 3.56
CA LEU A 88 -12.95 10.40 3.31
C LEU A 88 -13.97 10.09 4.41
N THR A 89 -13.63 10.39 5.67
CA THR A 89 -14.53 10.19 6.81
C THR A 89 -15.72 11.14 6.77
N LYS A 90 -15.50 12.42 6.48
CA LYS A 90 -16.56 13.42 6.37
C LYS A 90 -17.51 13.14 5.20
N GLU A 91 -16.98 12.72 4.08
CA GLU A 91 -17.73 12.35 2.87
C GLU A 91 -18.44 11.01 3.01
N LYS A 92 -18.22 10.28 4.12
CA LYS A 92 -18.78 8.93 4.35
C LYS A 92 -18.51 7.97 3.19
N THR A 93 -17.30 8.04 2.64
CA THR A 93 -16.86 7.20 1.51
C THR A 93 -16.93 5.72 1.84
N TYR A 94 -16.68 5.35 3.10
CA TYR A 94 -16.79 3.99 3.60
C TYR A 94 -17.88 3.88 4.66
N SER A 95 -18.57 2.75 4.70
CA SER A 95 -19.57 2.44 5.72
C SER A 95 -18.96 2.13 7.10
N LYS A 96 -17.67 1.75 7.12
CA LYS A 96 -16.91 1.44 8.33
C LYS A 96 -15.82 2.47 8.55
N LYS A 97 -15.34 2.54 9.80
CA LYS A 97 -14.22 3.43 10.16
C LYS A 97 -12.94 3.03 9.44
N ILE A 98 -12.20 4.01 8.93
CA ILE A 98 -10.85 3.83 8.43
C ILE A 98 -9.94 3.46 9.60
N VAL A 99 -9.17 2.37 9.43
CA VAL A 99 -8.23 1.84 10.43
C VAL A 99 -6.77 1.96 10.00
N THR A 100 -6.51 2.70 8.93
CA THR A 100 -5.15 2.97 8.46
C THR A 100 -4.33 3.64 9.55
N GLU A 101 -3.18 3.04 9.89
CA GLU A 101 -2.19 3.67 10.76
C GLU A 101 -1.43 4.78 10.01
N VAL A 102 -1.13 5.87 10.69
CA VAL A 102 -0.27 6.95 10.19
C VAL A 102 0.99 6.97 11.06
N LYS A 103 2.11 6.54 10.51
CA LYS A 103 3.36 6.30 11.27
C LYS A 103 4.56 6.96 10.59
N PRO A 104 5.54 7.43 11.38
CA PRO A 104 6.81 7.88 10.81
C PRO A 104 7.56 6.69 10.21
N LEU A 105 8.16 6.89 9.03
CA LEU A 105 9.05 5.90 8.44
C LEU A 105 10.39 5.94 9.15
N SER A 106 10.77 4.85 9.83
CA SER A 106 12.11 4.70 10.40
C SER A 106 13.07 4.06 9.42
N LYS A 107 12.67 2.94 8.83
CA LYS A 107 13.45 2.23 7.83
C LYS A 107 12.54 1.35 6.94
N PHE A 108 12.85 1.36 5.66
CA PHE A 108 12.30 0.45 4.67
C PHE A 108 13.35 -0.62 4.36
N TYR A 109 12.94 -1.88 4.42
CA TYR A 109 13.76 -3.02 4.03
C TYR A 109 13.22 -3.59 2.72
N TYR A 110 14.06 -3.63 1.69
CA TYR A 110 13.69 -4.22 0.40
C TYR A 110 13.38 -5.70 0.56
N ALA A 111 12.27 -6.13 0.00
CA ALA A 111 11.96 -7.55 -0.12
C ALA A 111 12.93 -8.22 -1.10
N GLU A 112 12.99 -9.52 -1.02
CA GLU A 112 13.83 -10.36 -1.87
C GLU A 112 13.51 -10.13 -3.35
N ASN A 113 14.47 -10.32 -4.24
CA ASN A 113 14.34 -10.03 -5.67
C ASN A 113 13.16 -10.73 -6.34
N TYR A 114 12.80 -11.94 -5.89
CA TYR A 114 11.66 -12.67 -6.45
C TYR A 114 10.29 -12.02 -6.14
N HIS A 115 10.21 -11.11 -5.18
CA HIS A 115 9.02 -10.31 -4.89
C HIS A 115 8.92 -9.04 -5.74
N GLN A 116 10.05 -8.57 -6.28
CA GLN A 116 10.04 -7.37 -7.12
C GLN A 116 9.39 -7.69 -8.47
N ASP A 117 8.49 -6.82 -8.92
CA ASP A 117 7.74 -7.02 -10.17
C ASP A 117 7.03 -8.39 -10.27
N TYR A 118 6.61 -8.96 -9.11
CA TYR A 118 6.08 -10.33 -9.05
C TYR A 118 4.90 -10.55 -10.01
N GLU A 119 3.95 -9.63 -10.06
CA GLU A 119 2.79 -9.72 -10.95
C GLU A 119 3.19 -9.77 -12.43
N LYS A 120 4.15 -8.92 -12.82
CA LYS A 120 4.68 -8.88 -14.17
C LYS A 120 5.41 -10.18 -14.54
N ASN A 121 6.18 -10.71 -13.60
CA ASN A 121 6.99 -11.91 -13.82
C ASN A 121 6.20 -13.22 -13.68
N ASN A 122 5.04 -13.20 -13.02
CA ASN A 122 4.22 -14.37 -12.74
C ASN A 122 2.74 -14.14 -13.14
N PRO A 123 2.46 -13.79 -14.42
CA PRO A 123 1.12 -13.36 -14.84
C PRO A 123 0.04 -14.45 -14.76
N ASN A 124 0.45 -15.71 -14.65
CA ASN A 124 -0.43 -16.88 -14.57
C ASN A 124 -0.56 -17.45 -13.14
N ASP A 125 0.07 -16.82 -12.16
CA ASP A 125 -0.09 -17.19 -10.75
C ASP A 125 -1.56 -17.06 -10.33
N LEU A 126 -2.08 -18.06 -9.60
CA LEU A 126 -3.49 -18.08 -9.22
C LEU A 126 -3.89 -16.91 -8.31
N TYR A 127 -2.99 -16.46 -7.41
CA TYR A 127 -3.24 -15.28 -6.60
C TYR A 127 -3.32 -14.02 -7.47
N ILE A 128 -2.41 -13.88 -8.44
CA ILE A 128 -2.42 -12.77 -9.39
C ILE A 128 -3.72 -12.75 -10.19
N LEU A 129 -4.15 -13.89 -10.72
CA LEU A 129 -5.38 -13.99 -11.51
C LEU A 129 -6.66 -13.71 -10.71
N ASN A 130 -6.71 -14.20 -9.46
CA ASN A 130 -7.95 -14.18 -8.68
C ASN A 130 -8.03 -13.01 -7.68
N VAL A 131 -6.92 -12.37 -7.35
CA VAL A 131 -6.85 -11.29 -6.34
C VAL A 131 -6.27 -10.01 -6.94
N SER A 132 -5.06 -10.04 -7.47
CA SER A 132 -4.36 -8.82 -7.92
C SER A 132 -4.99 -8.20 -9.16
N LYS A 133 -5.23 -8.97 -10.20
CA LYS A 133 -5.85 -8.46 -11.44
C LYS A 133 -7.26 -7.90 -11.26
N PRO A 134 -8.17 -8.56 -10.53
CA PRO A 134 -9.49 -7.97 -10.25
C PRO A 134 -9.39 -6.64 -9.50
N ARG A 135 -8.49 -6.51 -8.52
CA ARG A 135 -8.23 -5.27 -7.79
C ARG A 135 -7.73 -4.16 -8.71
N LEU A 136 -6.74 -4.48 -9.55
CA LEU A 136 -6.21 -3.54 -10.54
C LEU A 136 -7.28 -3.10 -11.54
N ASN A 137 -8.08 -4.05 -12.05
CA ASN A 137 -9.16 -3.74 -13.00
C ASN A 137 -10.22 -2.83 -12.36
N LYS A 138 -10.56 -3.06 -11.10
CA LYS A 138 -11.46 -2.16 -10.36
C LYS A 138 -10.86 -0.74 -10.28
N PHE A 139 -9.60 -0.62 -9.91
CA PHE A 139 -8.91 0.67 -9.86
C PHE A 139 -8.90 1.39 -11.21
N LYS A 140 -8.61 0.67 -12.32
CA LYS A 140 -8.64 1.22 -13.68
C LYS A 140 -9.99 1.80 -14.08
N VAL A 141 -11.06 1.23 -13.57
CA VAL A 141 -12.44 1.73 -13.83
C VAL A 141 -12.78 2.94 -12.97
N THR A 142 -12.35 2.93 -11.69
CA THR A 142 -12.70 4.00 -10.74
C THR A 142 -11.83 5.24 -10.86
N SER A 143 -10.57 5.09 -11.28
CA SER A 143 -9.57 6.17 -11.32
C SER A 143 -8.72 6.13 -12.59
N PRO A 144 -9.34 6.15 -13.78
CA PRO A 144 -8.62 6.02 -15.06
C PRO A 144 -7.63 7.17 -15.32
N GLU A 145 -7.90 8.35 -14.77
CA GLU A 145 -7.07 9.54 -14.92
C GLU A 145 -5.71 9.43 -14.22
N LEU A 146 -5.60 8.51 -13.25
CA LEU A 146 -4.36 8.27 -12.49
C LEU A 146 -3.46 7.21 -13.13
N LEU A 147 -3.88 6.60 -14.23
CA LEU A 147 -3.08 5.60 -14.94
C LEU A 147 -1.97 6.28 -15.77
N LYS A 148 -0.80 5.62 -15.79
CA LYS A 148 0.23 6.02 -16.76
C LYS A 148 -0.31 5.91 -18.18
N LYS A 149 -0.09 6.94 -18.99
CA LYS A 149 -0.32 6.83 -20.42
C LYS A 149 0.64 5.80 -20.98
N GLU A 150 0.13 4.83 -21.73
CA GLU A 150 0.99 3.90 -22.46
C GLU A 150 1.89 4.71 -23.39
N GLN A 151 3.19 4.58 -23.19
CA GLN A 151 4.16 5.11 -24.15
C GLN A 151 4.15 4.16 -25.35
N HIS A 152 3.58 4.63 -26.43
CA HIS A 152 3.65 3.97 -27.74
C HIS A 152 5.06 4.12 -28.33
#